data_08346772250c5837eb22c085e72ea9ee
#
_entry.id   08346772250c5837eb22c085e72ea9ee
#
_cell.length_a   1.000
_cell.length_b   1.000
_cell.length_c   1.000
_cell.angle_alpha   90.00
_cell.angle_beta   90.00
_cell.angle_gamma   90.00
#
_symmetry.space_group_name_H-M   'P 1'
#
loop_
_entity.id
_entity.type
_entity.pdbx_description
1 polymer ?
#
loop_
_entity_poly.entity_id
_entity_poly.type
_entity_poly.pdbx_seq_one_letter_code
_entity_poly.pdbx_strand_id
1 'polypeptide(L)'
;IVMVFYLYTTLRDTRRDISDLSRSLSVTETMTEPRTDGGNHPIAIVIPAYNEAASIESVLDALPDHIRGYPIEAIVVSDGSDDDTATRAAEAGANVAEHPINQGQGGALRTGFLVAEKKNAEVVVTMDADGQHPVDELENLVAPVLDGDADYVMGSRYRGVDHSGNGVVRQSGIKFFTWLINRLTKSEITDCTNGYRAIRGSEIGKLTLTEERFSAPELIIEARKNGMQIEEIPIVIQEREAGETKKPQIRYALGLTRTVLTTWI
;
A
#
# COMPACT_ATOMS: atom_id res chain seq x y z
N ILE A 1 -8.62 32.39 18.04
CA ILE A 1 -8.16 31.81 16.77
C ILE A 1 -6.71 31.36 16.90
N VAL A 2 -5.75 32.22 17.28
CA VAL A 2 -4.32 31.88 17.41
C VAL A 2 -4.08 30.71 18.36
N MET A 3 -4.72 30.68 19.53
CA MET A 3 -4.60 29.59 20.51
C MET A 3 -5.16 28.26 19.96
N VAL A 4 -6.26 28.28 19.22
CA VAL A 4 -6.84 27.07 18.59
C VAL A 4 -5.90 26.56 17.50
N PHE A 5 -5.32 27.46 16.71
CA PHE A 5 -4.34 27.08 15.69
C PHE A 5 -3.07 26.50 16.31
N TYR A 6 -2.55 27.10 17.38
CA TYR A 6 -1.39 26.62 18.12
C TYR A 6 -1.65 25.23 18.73
N LEU A 7 -2.81 25.03 19.39
CA LEU A 7 -3.21 23.73 19.92
C LEU A 7 -3.34 22.68 18.82
N TYR A 8 -3.93 23.05 17.68
CA TYR A 8 -4.07 22.14 16.54
C TYR A 8 -2.71 21.72 15.97
N THR A 9 -1.77 22.66 15.78
CA THR A 9 -0.41 22.35 15.30
C THR A 9 0.35 21.47 16.29
N THR A 10 0.31 21.81 17.58
CA THR A 10 0.97 21.02 18.63
C THR A 10 0.41 19.61 18.71
N LEU A 11 -0.91 19.43 18.68
CA LEU A 11 -1.55 18.10 18.68
C LEU A 11 -1.16 17.29 17.44
N ARG A 12 -1.10 17.93 16.28
CA ARG A 12 -0.68 17.29 15.03
C ARG A 12 0.78 16.84 15.10
N ASP A 13 1.66 17.69 15.62
CA ASP A 13 3.08 17.38 15.71
C ASP A 13 3.33 16.28 16.76
N THR A 14 2.69 16.34 17.93
CA THR A 14 2.74 15.27 18.93
C THR A 14 2.24 13.93 18.38
N ARG A 15 1.16 13.95 17.60
CA ARG A 15 0.65 12.73 16.95
C ARG A 15 1.65 12.15 15.97
N ARG A 16 2.34 12.99 15.19
CA ARG A 16 3.43 12.56 14.31
C ARG A 16 4.58 11.91 15.08
N ASP A 17 5.04 12.55 16.14
CA ASP A 17 6.13 12.03 16.98
C ASP A 17 5.77 10.66 17.57
N ILE A 18 4.53 10.48 18.05
CA ILE A 18 4.03 9.19 18.55
C ILE A 18 4.00 8.15 17.42
N SER A 19 3.53 8.53 16.24
CA SER A 19 3.48 7.63 15.08
C SER A 19 4.89 7.20 14.65
N ASP A 20 5.85 8.12 14.67
CA ASP A 20 7.24 7.83 14.27
C ASP A 20 7.94 6.93 15.30
N LEU A 21 7.72 7.16 16.62
CA LEU A 21 8.18 6.28 17.69
C LEU A 21 7.56 4.88 17.58
N SER A 22 6.25 4.80 17.43
CA SER A 22 5.53 3.54 17.24
C SER A 22 6.09 2.75 16.06
N ARG A 23 6.30 3.41 14.92
CA ARG A 23 6.89 2.80 13.72
C ARG A 23 8.29 2.27 13.97
N SER A 24 9.15 3.06 14.61
CA SER A 24 10.54 2.65 14.87
C SER A 24 10.61 1.42 15.78
N LEU A 25 9.73 1.32 16.78
CA LEU A 25 9.60 0.15 17.64
C LEU A 25 9.11 -1.07 16.85
N SER A 26 8.00 -0.94 16.12
CA SER A 26 7.44 -2.03 15.33
C SER A 26 8.43 -2.58 14.31
N VAL A 27 9.18 -1.70 13.62
CA VAL A 27 10.21 -2.11 12.67
C VAL A 27 11.35 -2.86 13.37
N THR A 28 11.77 -2.43 14.57
CA THR A 28 12.84 -3.09 15.31
C THR A 28 12.44 -4.50 15.75
N GLU A 29 11.21 -4.67 16.20
CA GLU A 29 10.68 -5.97 16.65
C GLU A 29 10.48 -6.96 15.48
N THR A 30 10.19 -6.44 14.29
CA THR A 30 9.92 -7.25 13.08
C THR A 30 11.21 -7.72 12.38
N MET A 31 12.39 -7.20 12.75
CA MET A 31 13.64 -7.49 12.04
C MET A 31 14.06 -8.94 12.19
N THR A 32 13.75 -9.75 11.18
CA THR A 32 14.37 -11.05 10.91
C THR A 32 15.41 -10.90 9.80
N GLU A 33 16.39 -11.82 9.73
CA GLU A 33 17.35 -11.83 8.63
C GLU A 33 16.61 -11.93 7.29
N PRO A 34 17.02 -11.15 6.26
CA PRO A 34 16.40 -11.20 4.96
C PRO A 34 16.59 -12.60 4.33
N ARG A 35 15.52 -13.14 3.77
CA ARG A 35 15.58 -14.39 3.04
C ARG A 35 16.25 -14.13 1.69
N THR A 36 17.37 -14.79 1.43
CA THR A 36 18.03 -14.76 0.13
C THR A 36 18.09 -16.17 -0.44
N ASP A 37 17.75 -16.33 -1.71
CA ASP A 37 17.86 -17.59 -2.40
C ASP A 37 18.60 -17.40 -3.72
N GLY A 38 19.66 -18.21 -3.92
CA GLY A 38 20.50 -18.11 -5.10
C GLY A 38 21.19 -16.75 -5.30
N GLY A 39 21.26 -15.90 -4.26
CA GLY A 39 21.80 -14.54 -4.31
C GLY A 39 20.76 -13.45 -4.65
N ASN A 40 19.50 -13.82 -4.91
CA ASN A 40 18.43 -12.88 -5.15
C ASN A 40 17.87 -12.35 -3.82
N HIS A 41 17.65 -11.04 -3.75
CA HIS A 41 16.90 -10.41 -2.65
C HIS A 41 15.40 -10.69 -2.78
N PRO A 42 14.64 -10.62 -1.66
CA PRO A 42 13.23 -11.00 -1.70
C PRO A 42 12.35 -10.01 -2.47
N ILE A 43 11.21 -10.52 -2.96
CA ILE A 43 10.04 -9.72 -3.28
C ILE A 43 9.25 -9.58 -1.99
N ALA A 44 9.18 -8.36 -1.44
CA ALA A 44 8.44 -8.09 -0.21
C ALA A 44 6.98 -7.75 -0.52
N ILE A 45 6.05 -8.52 0.04
CA ILE A 45 4.60 -8.25 -0.07
C ILE A 45 4.16 -7.52 1.18
N VAL A 46 3.93 -6.22 1.08
CA VAL A 46 3.46 -5.36 2.18
C VAL A 46 1.94 -5.38 2.24
N ILE A 47 1.40 -5.86 3.34
CA ILE A 47 -0.03 -6.06 3.58
C ILE A 47 -0.46 -5.24 4.80
N PRO A 48 -1.03 -4.03 4.60
CA PRO A 48 -1.69 -3.29 5.68
C PRO A 48 -2.94 -4.02 6.14
N ALA A 49 -3.05 -4.31 7.44
CA ALA A 49 -4.18 -5.04 8.01
C ALA A 49 -4.75 -4.31 9.24
N TYR A 50 -6.08 -4.19 9.31
CA TYR A 50 -6.79 -3.65 10.47
C TYR A 50 -8.07 -4.43 10.70
N ASN A 51 -8.10 -5.28 11.73
CA ASN A 51 -9.19 -6.18 12.04
C ASN A 51 -9.56 -7.10 10.86
N GLU A 52 -8.55 -7.78 10.31
CA GLU A 52 -8.64 -8.69 9.16
C GLU A 52 -8.33 -10.15 9.56
N ALA A 53 -8.58 -10.53 10.83
CA ALA A 53 -8.35 -11.89 11.32
C ALA A 53 -9.11 -12.98 10.52
N ALA A 54 -10.21 -12.61 9.86
CA ALA A 54 -11.02 -13.53 9.07
C ALA A 54 -10.40 -13.89 7.71
N SER A 55 -9.59 -13.01 7.14
CA SER A 55 -9.08 -13.09 5.76
C SER A 55 -7.57 -13.25 5.66
N ILE A 56 -6.82 -12.77 6.66
CA ILE A 56 -5.36 -12.66 6.58
C ILE A 56 -4.65 -14.00 6.33
N GLU A 57 -5.12 -15.08 6.96
CA GLU A 57 -4.53 -16.41 6.82
C GLU A 57 -4.70 -16.93 5.38
N SER A 58 -5.91 -16.86 4.82
CA SER A 58 -6.17 -17.28 3.43
C SER A 58 -5.38 -16.47 2.40
N VAL A 59 -5.18 -15.16 2.65
CA VAL A 59 -4.37 -14.30 1.79
C VAL A 59 -2.89 -14.72 1.83
N LEU A 60 -2.36 -15.03 2.99
CA LEU A 60 -0.97 -15.45 3.16
C LEU A 60 -0.72 -16.85 2.59
N ASP A 61 -1.63 -17.79 2.82
CA ASP A 61 -1.54 -19.17 2.31
C ASP A 61 -1.59 -19.25 0.78
N ALA A 62 -2.22 -18.26 0.13
CA ALA A 62 -2.28 -18.19 -1.31
C ALA A 62 -0.96 -17.70 -1.96
N LEU A 63 -0.05 -17.05 -1.19
CA LEU A 63 1.19 -16.51 -1.74
C LEU A 63 2.14 -17.65 -2.15
N PRO A 64 2.79 -17.55 -3.32
CA PRO A 64 3.81 -18.53 -3.72
C PRO A 64 5.10 -18.32 -2.93
N ASP A 65 5.88 -19.37 -2.77
CA ASP A 65 7.21 -19.24 -2.14
C ASP A 65 8.20 -18.43 -2.95
N HIS A 66 8.09 -18.47 -4.28
CA HIS A 66 9.01 -17.82 -5.22
C HIS A 66 8.28 -17.33 -6.46
N ILE A 67 8.76 -16.22 -7.02
CA ILE A 67 8.41 -15.75 -8.36
C ILE A 67 9.71 -15.52 -9.14
N ARG A 68 9.87 -16.20 -10.31
CA ARG A 68 11.03 -16.07 -11.19
C ARG A 68 12.38 -16.30 -10.47
N GLY A 69 12.39 -17.14 -9.42
CA GLY A 69 13.57 -17.43 -8.60
C GLY A 69 13.86 -16.41 -7.50
N TYR A 70 13.02 -15.42 -7.30
CA TYR A 70 13.06 -14.50 -6.16
C TYR A 70 12.19 -15.02 -5.04
N PRO A 71 12.69 -15.15 -3.80
CA PRO A 71 11.87 -15.57 -2.67
C PRO A 71 10.81 -14.52 -2.33
N ILE A 72 9.63 -14.98 -1.91
CA ILE A 72 8.56 -14.09 -1.43
C ILE A 72 8.65 -13.96 0.08
N GLU A 73 8.60 -12.74 0.58
CA GLU A 73 8.46 -12.43 2.01
C GLU A 73 7.22 -11.57 2.25
N ALA A 74 6.25 -12.10 2.99
CA ALA A 74 5.10 -11.33 3.45
C ALA A 74 5.48 -10.46 4.65
N ILE A 75 5.10 -9.18 4.59
CA ILE A 75 5.24 -8.19 5.66
C ILE A 75 3.83 -7.69 5.99
N VAL A 76 3.25 -8.19 7.05
CA VAL A 76 1.94 -7.75 7.54
C VAL A 76 2.13 -6.64 8.55
N VAL A 77 1.46 -5.51 8.33
CA VAL A 77 1.42 -4.41 9.30
C VAL A 77 0.04 -4.37 9.94
N SER A 78 -0.07 -4.91 11.15
CA SER A 78 -1.28 -4.86 11.97
C SER A 78 -1.44 -3.46 12.56
N ASP A 79 -2.33 -2.67 11.98
CA ASP A 79 -2.46 -1.23 12.27
C ASP A 79 -3.38 -0.95 13.45
N GLY A 80 -2.99 -1.41 14.64
CA GLY A 80 -3.77 -1.27 15.86
C GLY A 80 -5.03 -2.12 15.85
N SER A 81 -4.94 -3.38 15.39
CA SER A 81 -6.06 -4.31 15.40
C SER A 81 -6.42 -4.73 16.84
N ASP A 82 -7.71 -4.86 17.09
CA ASP A 82 -8.26 -5.33 18.37
C ASP A 82 -8.58 -6.84 18.36
N ASP A 83 -8.40 -7.50 17.19
CA ASP A 83 -8.64 -8.92 16.96
C ASP A 83 -7.32 -9.71 16.79
N ASP A 84 -7.42 -11.00 16.46
CA ASP A 84 -6.28 -11.91 16.31
C ASP A 84 -5.49 -11.72 14.99
N THR A 85 -5.63 -10.59 14.28
CA THR A 85 -4.97 -10.34 12.98
C THR A 85 -3.46 -10.58 13.03
N ALA A 86 -2.77 -9.98 14.01
CA ALA A 86 -1.32 -10.09 14.14
C ALA A 86 -0.88 -11.53 14.45
N THR A 87 -1.57 -12.19 15.38
CA THR A 87 -1.27 -13.58 15.78
C THR A 87 -1.43 -14.54 14.61
N ARG A 88 -2.55 -14.44 13.86
CA ARG A 88 -2.80 -15.31 12.69
C ARG A 88 -1.80 -15.08 11.57
N ALA A 89 -1.43 -13.81 11.32
CA ALA A 89 -0.42 -13.49 10.34
C ALA A 89 0.96 -14.10 10.70
N ALA A 90 1.34 -14.04 11.98
CA ALA A 90 2.60 -14.63 12.45
C ALA A 90 2.57 -16.17 12.36
N GLU A 91 1.47 -16.81 12.73
CA GLU A 91 1.26 -18.26 12.61
C GLU A 91 1.32 -18.75 11.16
N ALA A 92 0.84 -17.93 10.21
CA ALA A 92 0.96 -18.16 8.76
C ALA A 92 2.35 -17.83 8.19
N GLY A 93 3.34 -17.48 9.04
CA GLY A 93 4.73 -17.29 8.64
C GLY A 93 5.10 -15.91 8.11
N ALA A 94 4.24 -14.92 8.24
CA ALA A 94 4.55 -13.55 7.84
C ALA A 94 5.47 -12.84 8.83
N ASN A 95 6.24 -11.86 8.34
CA ASN A 95 6.90 -10.87 9.19
C ASN A 95 5.86 -9.85 9.66
N VAL A 96 5.56 -9.82 10.96
CA VAL A 96 4.49 -8.96 11.49
C VAL A 96 5.06 -7.75 12.21
N ALA A 97 4.63 -6.56 11.78
CA ALA A 97 4.85 -5.31 12.51
C ALA A 97 3.53 -4.85 13.12
N GLU A 98 3.51 -4.59 14.43
CA GLU A 98 2.31 -4.18 15.14
C GLU A 98 2.37 -2.71 15.53
N HIS A 99 1.33 -1.95 15.18
CA HIS A 99 1.13 -0.61 15.69
C HIS A 99 0.26 -0.65 16.95
N PRO A 100 0.67 0.02 18.04
CA PRO A 100 -0.15 0.09 19.26
C PRO A 100 -1.42 0.93 19.08
N ILE A 101 -1.51 1.75 18.02
CA ILE A 101 -2.65 2.58 17.66
C ILE A 101 -2.82 2.61 16.15
N ASN A 102 -4.05 2.70 15.67
CA ASN A 102 -4.35 2.81 14.25
C ASN A 102 -3.79 4.11 13.65
N GLN A 103 -2.88 3.99 12.69
CA GLN A 103 -2.24 5.08 11.96
C GLN A 103 -2.80 5.25 10.54
N GLY A 104 -3.73 4.39 10.14
CA GLY A 104 -4.31 4.32 8.81
C GLY A 104 -3.42 3.63 7.78
N GLN A 105 -4.00 3.31 6.63
CA GLN A 105 -3.34 2.55 5.55
C GLN A 105 -1.98 3.15 5.14
N GLY A 106 -1.88 4.48 5.05
CA GLY A 106 -0.63 5.15 4.72
C GLY A 106 0.44 4.99 5.81
N GLY A 107 0.03 4.99 7.10
CA GLY A 107 0.92 4.70 8.23
C GLY A 107 1.47 3.27 8.17
N ALA A 108 0.59 2.31 7.92
CA ALA A 108 0.96 0.91 7.78
C ALA A 108 1.89 0.67 6.57
N LEU A 109 1.60 1.29 5.41
CA LEU A 109 2.48 1.20 4.25
C LEU A 109 3.87 1.77 4.53
N ARG A 110 3.98 2.92 5.21
CA ARG A 110 5.29 3.48 5.61
C ARG A 110 6.11 2.51 6.45
N THR A 111 5.47 1.84 7.41
CA THR A 111 6.14 0.82 8.25
C THR A 111 6.58 -0.37 7.41
N GLY A 112 5.69 -0.90 6.55
CA GLY A 112 6.02 -2.01 5.66
C GLY A 112 7.15 -1.68 4.68
N PHE A 113 7.19 -0.47 4.13
CA PHE A 113 8.27 -0.02 3.25
C PHE A 113 9.61 0.07 3.97
N LEU A 114 9.63 0.57 5.22
CA LEU A 114 10.86 0.59 6.03
C LEU A 114 11.37 -0.82 6.33
N VAL A 115 10.48 -1.78 6.60
CA VAL A 115 10.88 -3.19 6.79
C VAL A 115 11.42 -3.77 5.49
N ALA A 116 10.74 -3.56 4.35
CA ALA A 116 11.17 -4.04 3.05
C ALA A 116 12.53 -3.44 2.61
N GLU A 117 12.74 -2.14 2.86
CA GLU A 117 14.02 -1.47 2.60
C GLU A 117 15.16 -2.08 3.42
N LYS A 118 14.96 -2.31 4.71
CA LYS A 118 15.96 -2.94 5.58
C LYS A 118 16.25 -4.40 5.19
N LYS A 119 15.31 -5.08 4.58
CA LYS A 119 15.48 -6.42 4.02
C LYS A 119 16.14 -6.40 2.63
N ASN A 120 16.47 -5.22 2.11
CA ASN A 120 17.00 -5.02 0.75
C ASN A 120 16.11 -5.66 -0.33
N ALA A 121 14.78 -5.55 -0.18
CA ALA A 121 13.86 -6.14 -1.14
C ALA A 121 14.12 -5.65 -2.56
N GLU A 122 14.15 -6.58 -3.55
CA GLU A 122 14.31 -6.26 -4.96
C GLU A 122 13.08 -5.55 -5.51
N VAL A 123 11.90 -6.06 -5.14
CA VAL A 123 10.60 -5.47 -5.47
C VAL A 123 9.76 -5.41 -4.21
N VAL A 124 9.03 -4.32 -4.03
CA VAL A 124 8.05 -4.16 -2.96
C VAL A 124 6.66 -4.12 -3.57
N VAL A 125 5.83 -5.08 -3.21
CA VAL A 125 4.43 -5.15 -3.62
C VAL A 125 3.54 -4.66 -2.50
N THR A 126 2.54 -3.85 -2.81
CA THR A 126 1.45 -3.52 -1.87
C THR A 126 0.21 -4.32 -2.23
N MET A 127 -0.43 -4.96 -1.24
CA MET A 127 -1.62 -5.78 -1.41
C MET A 127 -2.54 -5.60 -0.21
N ASP A 128 -3.86 -5.52 -0.45
CA ASP A 128 -4.84 -5.40 0.64
C ASP A 128 -5.08 -6.78 1.30
N ALA A 129 -5.41 -6.79 2.59
CA ALA A 129 -5.62 -8.00 3.41
C ALA A 129 -7.01 -8.64 3.22
N ASP A 130 -7.86 -8.11 2.34
CA ASP A 130 -9.28 -8.48 2.18
C ASP A 130 -9.56 -9.53 1.09
N GLY A 131 -8.51 -10.10 0.50
CA GLY A 131 -8.59 -11.13 -0.55
C GLY A 131 -9.04 -10.63 -1.93
N GLN A 132 -9.21 -9.32 -2.13
CA GLN A 132 -9.67 -8.78 -3.43
C GLN A 132 -8.59 -8.82 -4.52
N HIS A 133 -7.31 -8.85 -4.14
CA HIS A 133 -6.20 -8.85 -5.08
C HIS A 133 -5.80 -10.28 -5.48
N PRO A 134 -5.89 -10.63 -6.77
CA PRO A 134 -5.59 -11.98 -7.22
C PRO A 134 -4.09 -12.27 -7.15
N VAL A 135 -3.72 -13.30 -6.41
CA VAL A 135 -2.32 -13.75 -6.29
C VAL A 135 -1.80 -14.31 -7.62
N ASP A 136 -2.66 -14.89 -8.45
CA ASP A 136 -2.30 -15.42 -9.77
C ASP A 136 -1.76 -14.34 -10.72
N GLU A 137 -2.07 -13.07 -10.47
CA GLU A 137 -1.58 -11.94 -11.26
C GLU A 137 -0.31 -11.29 -10.68
N LEU A 138 0.19 -11.80 -9.55
CA LEU A 138 1.35 -11.23 -8.87
C LEU A 138 2.60 -11.26 -9.75
N GLU A 139 2.82 -12.36 -10.51
CA GLU A 139 3.94 -12.43 -11.44
C GLU A 139 3.85 -11.36 -12.54
N ASN A 140 2.67 -11.16 -13.13
CA ASN A 140 2.45 -10.12 -14.13
C ASN A 140 2.72 -8.72 -13.57
N LEU A 141 2.40 -8.50 -12.29
CA LEU A 141 2.62 -7.22 -11.63
C LEU A 141 4.11 -6.92 -11.38
N VAL A 142 4.89 -7.93 -11.00
CA VAL A 142 6.31 -7.74 -10.66
C VAL A 142 7.24 -7.84 -11.87
N ALA A 143 6.83 -8.55 -12.93
CA ALA A 143 7.67 -8.82 -14.10
C ALA A 143 8.26 -7.55 -14.73
N PRO A 144 7.52 -6.46 -15.02
CA PRO A 144 8.11 -5.28 -15.64
C PRO A 144 9.15 -4.58 -14.76
N VAL A 145 9.01 -4.70 -13.41
CA VAL A 145 10.02 -4.18 -12.49
C VAL A 145 11.27 -5.01 -12.52
N LEU A 146 11.14 -6.35 -12.49
CA LEU A 146 12.28 -7.29 -12.53
C LEU A 146 13.02 -7.22 -13.87
N ASP A 147 12.31 -7.03 -14.98
CA ASP A 147 12.88 -6.92 -16.32
C ASP A 147 13.54 -5.53 -16.57
N GLY A 148 13.29 -4.56 -15.67
CA GLY A 148 13.87 -3.22 -15.78
C GLY A 148 13.07 -2.25 -16.65
N ASP A 149 11.89 -2.65 -17.11
CA ASP A 149 11.02 -1.87 -18.01
C ASP A 149 10.27 -0.76 -17.27
N ALA A 150 10.00 -0.96 -15.97
CA ALA A 150 9.32 0.01 -15.12
C ALA A 150 9.96 0.08 -13.71
N ASP A 151 9.77 1.23 -13.03
CA ASP A 151 10.13 1.40 -11.61
C ASP A 151 8.92 1.21 -10.70
N TYR A 152 7.73 1.41 -11.26
CA TYR A 152 6.46 1.36 -10.56
C TYR A 152 5.39 0.76 -11.47
N VAL A 153 4.84 -0.36 -11.09
CA VAL A 153 3.74 -1.03 -11.81
C VAL A 153 2.48 -0.98 -10.96
N MET A 154 1.36 -0.71 -11.55
CA MET A 154 0.07 -0.70 -10.87
C MET A 154 -0.98 -1.49 -11.63
N GLY A 155 -1.81 -2.20 -10.88
CA GLY A 155 -2.96 -2.88 -11.46
C GLY A 155 -4.09 -1.89 -11.77
N SER A 156 -4.72 -2.02 -12.91
CA SER A 156 -5.88 -1.22 -13.30
C SER A 156 -7.12 -2.07 -13.54
N ARG A 157 -8.19 -1.78 -12.81
CA ARG A 157 -9.52 -2.35 -13.01
C ARG A 157 -10.13 -1.95 -14.33
N TYR A 158 -9.77 -0.76 -14.81
CA TYR A 158 -10.32 -0.20 -16.07
C TYR A 158 -9.63 -0.74 -17.32
N ARG A 159 -8.47 -1.39 -17.16
CA ARG A 159 -7.81 -2.18 -18.21
C ARG A 159 -8.15 -3.67 -18.10
N GLY A 160 -8.60 -4.13 -16.95
CA GLY A 160 -9.00 -5.50 -16.64
C GLY A 160 -10.49 -5.62 -16.36
N VAL A 161 -10.87 -6.35 -15.31
CA VAL A 161 -12.26 -6.62 -14.90
C VAL A 161 -12.48 -6.21 -13.45
N ASP A 162 -13.58 -5.52 -13.17
CA ASP A 162 -13.95 -5.07 -11.82
C ASP A 162 -15.22 -5.80 -11.33
N HIS A 163 -15.06 -6.78 -10.46
CA HIS A 163 -16.15 -7.48 -9.77
C HIS A 163 -16.48 -6.86 -8.40
N SER A 164 -15.84 -5.75 -8.00
CA SER A 164 -16.02 -5.14 -6.67
C SER A 164 -17.40 -4.50 -6.42
N GLY A 165 -18.27 -4.45 -7.41
CA GLY A 165 -19.64 -3.90 -7.29
C GLY A 165 -19.69 -2.38 -7.05
N ASN A 166 -18.67 -1.63 -7.40
CA ASN A 166 -18.61 -0.18 -7.22
C ASN A 166 -19.71 0.54 -8.00
N GLY A 167 -20.54 1.33 -7.30
CA GLY A 167 -21.62 2.11 -7.92
C GLY A 167 -21.09 3.23 -8.84
N VAL A 168 -21.95 3.68 -9.78
CA VAL A 168 -21.64 4.69 -10.83
C VAL A 168 -21.02 5.99 -10.24
N VAL A 169 -21.51 6.45 -9.10
CA VAL A 169 -21.00 7.68 -8.45
C VAL A 169 -19.54 7.52 -8.04
N ARG A 170 -19.16 6.36 -7.46
CA ARG A 170 -17.77 6.09 -7.06
C ARG A 170 -16.87 5.98 -8.30
N GLN A 171 -17.31 5.29 -9.34
CA GLN A 171 -16.57 5.19 -10.60
C GLN A 171 -16.32 6.56 -11.24
N SER A 172 -17.34 7.44 -11.27
CA SER A 172 -17.21 8.81 -11.78
C SER A 172 -16.20 9.63 -10.95
N GLY A 173 -16.21 9.47 -9.63
CA GLY A 173 -15.24 10.10 -8.74
C GLY A 173 -13.81 9.62 -9.03
N ILE A 174 -13.60 8.32 -9.18
CA ILE A 174 -12.28 7.75 -9.51
C ILE A 174 -11.77 8.32 -10.85
N LYS A 175 -12.61 8.33 -11.89
CA LYS A 175 -12.25 8.88 -13.20
C LYS A 175 -11.87 10.36 -13.14
N PHE A 176 -12.61 11.17 -12.37
CA PHE A 176 -12.30 12.58 -12.18
C PHE A 176 -10.94 12.77 -11.51
N PHE A 177 -10.65 12.05 -10.41
CA PHE A 177 -9.36 12.16 -9.72
C PHE A 177 -8.21 11.60 -10.55
N THR A 178 -8.43 10.52 -11.29
CA THR A 178 -7.44 9.99 -12.23
C THR A 178 -7.11 11.02 -13.31
N TRP A 179 -8.12 11.67 -13.90
CA TRP A 179 -7.90 12.76 -14.84
C TRP A 179 -7.10 13.93 -14.23
N LEU A 180 -7.44 14.32 -12.99
CA LEU A 180 -6.72 15.40 -12.28
C LEU A 180 -5.24 15.03 -12.06
N ILE A 181 -4.96 13.83 -11.58
CA ILE A 181 -3.59 13.33 -11.38
C ILE A 181 -2.84 13.30 -12.71
N ASN A 182 -3.42 12.74 -13.76
CA ASN A 182 -2.83 12.73 -15.10
C ASN A 182 -2.48 14.13 -15.58
N ARG A 183 -3.38 15.10 -15.35
CA ARG A 183 -3.16 16.50 -15.75
C ARG A 183 -2.01 17.16 -14.99
N LEU A 184 -1.84 16.83 -13.72
CA LEU A 184 -0.77 17.37 -12.87
C LEU A 184 0.58 16.68 -13.16
N THR A 185 0.58 15.35 -13.20
CA THR A 185 1.80 14.52 -13.28
C THR A 185 2.25 14.22 -14.71
N LYS A 186 1.47 14.61 -15.71
CA LYS A 186 1.66 14.23 -17.14
C LYS A 186 1.73 12.70 -17.32
N SER A 187 0.89 11.97 -16.60
CA SER A 187 0.75 10.52 -16.70
C SER A 187 -0.46 10.16 -17.56
N GLU A 188 -0.55 8.87 -17.93
CA GLU A 188 -1.67 8.31 -18.69
C GLU A 188 -2.30 7.11 -17.98
N ILE A 189 -2.39 7.19 -16.64
CA ILE A 189 -2.98 6.15 -15.82
C ILE A 189 -4.51 6.12 -15.94
N THR A 190 -5.10 4.98 -15.66
CA THR A 190 -6.55 4.77 -15.73
C THR A 190 -7.21 4.53 -14.37
N ASP A 191 -6.44 4.11 -13.34
CA ASP A 191 -6.95 3.83 -11.98
C ASP A 191 -6.05 4.35 -10.87
N CYS A 192 -6.33 5.53 -10.34
CA CYS A 192 -5.53 6.15 -9.27
C CYS A 192 -5.79 5.58 -7.86
N THR A 193 -6.77 4.70 -7.68
CA THR A 193 -7.22 4.27 -6.34
C THR A 193 -6.91 2.81 -6.00
N ASN A 194 -6.40 2.04 -6.95
CA ASN A 194 -6.05 0.66 -6.70
C ASN A 194 -4.82 0.54 -5.79
N GLY A 195 -4.87 -0.37 -4.82
CA GLY A 195 -3.79 -0.66 -3.87
C GLY A 195 -2.79 -1.71 -4.36
N TYR A 196 -3.07 -2.45 -5.44
CA TYR A 196 -2.21 -3.51 -5.94
C TYR A 196 -1.11 -2.96 -6.84
N ARG A 197 0.13 -2.96 -6.35
CA ARG A 197 1.26 -2.27 -6.98
C ARG A 197 2.56 -3.01 -6.72
N ALA A 198 3.50 -2.92 -7.68
CA ALA A 198 4.89 -3.34 -7.52
C ALA A 198 5.80 -2.12 -7.73
N ILE A 199 6.75 -1.94 -6.84
CA ILE A 199 7.68 -0.80 -6.84
C ILE A 199 9.09 -1.37 -6.72
N ARG A 200 10.03 -0.86 -7.50
CA ARG A 200 11.44 -1.23 -7.40
C ARG A 200 11.96 -0.93 -6.00
N GLY A 201 12.60 -1.89 -5.35
CA GLY A 201 13.05 -1.76 -3.96
C GLY A 201 13.96 -0.54 -3.74
N SER A 202 14.89 -0.26 -4.66
CA SER A 202 15.78 0.91 -4.58
C SER A 202 15.07 2.27 -4.69
N GLU A 203 13.83 2.30 -5.13
CA GLU A 203 13.04 3.52 -5.30
C GLU A 203 12.17 3.86 -4.07
N ILE A 204 11.93 2.87 -3.18
CA ILE A 204 11.05 3.02 -2.02
C ILE A 204 11.48 4.18 -1.11
N GLY A 205 12.77 4.30 -0.82
CA GLY A 205 13.32 5.34 0.06
C GLY A 205 13.13 6.77 -0.47
N LYS A 206 12.79 6.94 -1.75
CA LYS A 206 12.51 8.24 -2.37
C LYS A 206 11.04 8.69 -2.18
N LEU A 207 10.16 7.77 -1.81
CA LEU A 207 8.73 8.05 -1.68
C LEU A 207 8.42 8.66 -0.31
N THR A 208 7.96 9.90 -0.31
CA THR A 208 7.56 10.60 0.91
C THR A 208 6.05 10.46 1.12
N LEU A 209 5.64 9.51 1.95
CA LEU A 209 4.23 9.32 2.30
C LEU A 209 3.88 10.09 3.56
N THR A 210 2.90 10.96 3.50
CA THR A 210 2.43 11.80 4.62
C THR A 210 0.97 11.55 4.98
N GLU A 211 0.19 11.03 4.04
CA GLU A 211 -1.25 10.82 4.22
C GLU A 211 -1.55 9.49 4.93
N GLU A 212 -2.49 9.54 5.86
CA GLU A 212 -2.92 8.36 6.62
C GLU A 212 -3.89 7.46 5.82
N ARG A 213 -4.73 8.05 4.95
CA ARG A 213 -5.89 7.36 4.35
C ARG A 213 -5.91 7.30 2.82
N PHE A 214 -5.19 8.18 2.15
CA PHE A 214 -5.22 8.32 0.69
C PHE A 214 -3.85 8.07 0.09
N SER A 215 -3.17 7.04 0.57
CA SER A 215 -1.83 6.67 0.13
C SER A 215 -1.74 6.29 -1.36
N ALA A 216 -2.85 5.78 -1.93
CA ALA A 216 -2.85 5.34 -3.32
C ALA A 216 -2.54 6.46 -4.32
N PRO A 217 -3.24 7.61 -4.35
CA PRO A 217 -2.89 8.74 -5.20
C PRO A 217 -1.59 9.43 -4.78
N GLU A 218 -1.27 9.46 -3.49
CA GLU A 218 -0.01 10.03 -3.00
C GLU A 218 1.21 9.28 -3.59
N LEU A 219 1.19 7.94 -3.55
CA LEU A 219 2.24 7.11 -4.14
C LEU A 219 2.47 7.41 -5.63
N ILE A 220 1.40 7.60 -6.41
CA ILE A 220 1.51 7.91 -7.84
C ILE A 220 2.16 9.27 -8.05
N ILE A 221 1.75 10.28 -7.29
CA ILE A 221 2.28 11.63 -7.39
C ILE A 221 3.76 11.65 -6.99
N GLU A 222 4.11 11.01 -5.86
CA GLU A 222 5.50 10.90 -5.40
C GLU A 222 6.37 10.13 -6.39
N ALA A 223 5.90 9.01 -6.94
CA ALA A 223 6.62 8.26 -7.96
C ALA A 223 6.93 9.14 -9.18
N ARG A 224 5.95 9.92 -9.67
CA ARG A 224 6.16 10.84 -10.81
C ARG A 224 7.06 12.01 -10.47
N LYS A 225 6.98 12.59 -9.27
CA LYS A 225 7.90 13.65 -8.81
C LYS A 225 9.35 13.18 -8.77
N ASN A 226 9.56 11.91 -8.42
CA ASN A 226 10.88 11.28 -8.39
C ASN A 226 11.34 10.72 -9.75
N GLY A 227 10.58 10.94 -10.83
CA GLY A 227 10.95 10.55 -12.18
C GLY A 227 10.78 9.07 -12.51
N MET A 228 10.07 8.30 -11.67
CA MET A 228 9.85 6.86 -11.88
C MET A 228 9.03 6.61 -13.15
N GLN A 229 9.39 5.54 -13.85
CA GLN A 229 8.59 5.01 -14.96
C GLN A 229 7.41 4.23 -14.41
N ILE A 230 6.19 4.72 -14.67
CA ILE A 230 4.94 4.07 -14.21
C ILE A 230 4.34 3.30 -15.36
N GLU A 231 4.01 2.02 -15.11
CA GLU A 231 3.26 1.15 -16.00
C GLU A 231 1.95 0.69 -15.36
N GLU A 232 0.91 0.50 -16.15
CA GLU A 232 -0.35 -0.11 -15.73
C GLU A 232 -0.58 -1.44 -16.45
N ILE A 233 -0.89 -2.47 -15.66
CA ILE A 233 -1.32 -3.76 -16.15
C ILE A 233 -2.82 -3.98 -15.93
N PRO A 234 -3.52 -4.74 -16.79
CA PRO A 234 -4.89 -5.16 -16.51
C PRO A 234 -4.90 -6.12 -15.32
N ILE A 235 -5.87 -5.97 -14.42
CA ILE A 235 -6.11 -6.91 -13.31
C ILE A 235 -7.58 -7.23 -13.17
N VAL A 236 -7.87 -8.39 -12.58
CA VAL A 236 -9.21 -8.78 -12.16
C VAL A 236 -9.35 -8.53 -10.67
N ILE A 237 -10.24 -7.62 -10.26
CA ILE A 237 -10.56 -7.43 -8.83
C ILE A 237 -11.72 -8.34 -8.47
N GLN A 238 -11.51 -9.18 -7.46
CA GLN A 238 -12.53 -10.09 -6.93
C GLN A 238 -13.54 -9.37 -6.03
N GLU A 239 -14.68 -10.02 -5.77
CA GLU A 239 -15.56 -9.58 -4.70
C GLU A 239 -14.85 -9.74 -3.35
N ARG A 240 -15.14 -8.83 -2.42
CA ARG A 240 -14.57 -8.87 -1.07
C ARG A 240 -15.11 -10.09 -0.32
N GLU A 241 -14.24 -10.88 0.31
CA GLU A 241 -14.64 -12.07 1.07
C GLU A 241 -15.40 -11.70 2.36
N ALA A 242 -15.09 -10.56 2.99
CA ALA A 242 -15.74 -10.09 4.22
C ALA A 242 -15.73 -8.56 4.35
N GLY A 243 -16.70 -8.01 5.08
CA GLY A 243 -16.77 -6.59 5.45
C GLY A 243 -17.53 -5.69 4.46
N GLU A 244 -18.04 -4.55 4.96
CA GLU A 244 -18.73 -3.54 4.16
C GLU A 244 -17.91 -2.24 4.05
N THR A 245 -17.88 -1.63 2.87
CA THR A 245 -17.26 -0.32 2.69
C THR A 245 -18.20 0.81 3.16
N LYS A 246 -18.01 1.30 4.40
CA LYS A 246 -18.79 2.40 5.01
C LYS A 246 -18.10 3.76 4.85
N LYS A 247 -17.66 4.17 3.66
CA LYS A 247 -17.01 5.49 3.50
C LYS A 247 -18.03 6.53 2.99
N PRO A 248 -18.33 7.62 3.75
CA PRO A 248 -19.17 8.71 3.25
C PRO A 248 -18.54 9.36 2.03
N GLN A 249 -19.22 9.35 0.89
CA GLN A 249 -18.67 9.73 -0.42
C GLN A 249 -18.12 11.17 -0.46
N ILE A 250 -18.78 12.13 0.19
CA ILE A 250 -18.37 13.54 0.21
C ILE A 250 -17.06 13.74 1.00
N ARG A 251 -16.93 13.11 2.18
CA ARG A 251 -15.70 13.17 2.98
C ARG A 251 -14.53 12.52 2.27
N TYR A 252 -14.81 11.46 1.53
CA TYR A 252 -13.80 10.78 0.70
C TYR A 252 -13.29 11.69 -0.41
N ALA A 253 -14.18 12.35 -1.16
CA ALA A 253 -13.81 13.28 -2.23
C ALA A 253 -12.99 14.48 -1.73
N LEU A 254 -13.39 15.09 -0.60
CA LEU A 254 -12.66 16.20 0.01
C LEU A 254 -11.26 15.77 0.50
N GLY A 255 -11.15 14.61 1.13
CA GLY A 255 -9.87 14.04 1.56
C GLY A 255 -8.94 13.81 0.38
N LEU A 256 -9.45 13.19 -0.68
CA LEU A 256 -8.68 12.90 -1.89
C LEU A 256 -8.23 14.18 -2.61
N THR A 257 -9.09 15.20 -2.69
CA THR A 257 -8.73 16.51 -3.25
C THR A 257 -7.58 17.13 -2.45
N ARG A 258 -7.68 17.13 -1.13
CA ARG A 258 -6.64 17.64 -0.25
C ARG A 258 -5.32 16.90 -0.50
N THR A 259 -5.33 15.57 -0.47
CA THR A 259 -4.13 14.76 -0.72
C THR A 259 -3.48 15.12 -2.06
N VAL A 260 -4.25 15.13 -3.15
CA VAL A 260 -3.70 15.47 -4.48
C VAL A 260 -3.04 16.84 -4.49
N LEU A 261 -3.66 17.85 -3.87
CA LEU A 261 -3.12 19.21 -3.84
C LEU A 261 -1.90 19.33 -2.92
N THR A 262 -1.95 18.73 -1.72
CA THR A 262 -0.83 18.83 -0.75
C THR A 262 0.38 18.02 -1.17
N THR A 263 0.20 16.88 -1.83
CA THR A 263 1.32 16.07 -2.33
C THR A 263 1.96 16.70 -3.57
N TRP A 264 1.18 17.42 -4.40
CA TRP A 264 1.71 18.04 -5.61
C TRP A 264 2.55 19.29 -5.33
N ILE A 265 2.21 20.09 -4.32
CA ILE A 265 2.91 21.33 -3.94
C ILE A 265 4.18 20.99 -3.14
#